data_2460b02313432327297829bcc37a2778
#
_entry.id   2460b02313432327297829bcc37a2778
#
_cell.length_a   1.000
_cell.length_b   1.000
_cell.length_c   1.000
_cell.angle_alpha   90.00
_cell.angle_beta   90.00
_cell.angle_gamma   90.00
#
_symmetry.space_group_name_H-M   'P 1'
#
loop_
_entity.id
_entity.type
_entity.pdbx_description
1 polymer ?
#
loop_
_entity_poly.entity_id
_entity_poly.type
_entity_poly.pdbx_seq_one_letter_code
_entity_poly.pdbx_strand_id
1 'polypeptide(L)'
;MKVLVTGGSGRAGKYVIRELLNNDHSVVNADVVNGYLEDSNPNLSYKRIDFTDYGETVFATSGCDAIIHLAAIPSPGVIPNQEIFRVNMTSTFNVLEAAEEKGIEKIVLASSVNALGAGWPATLWGEPPIPPEYFPVDEKHPTRNKDVYSMTKWLGEELGESFARK
;
A
#
# COMPACT_ATOMS: atom_id res chain seq x y z
N MET A 1 19.95 3.32 -2.33
CA MET A 1 18.78 4.04 -2.82
C MET A 1 18.08 4.70 -1.64
N LYS A 2 17.38 5.80 -1.89
CA LYS A 2 16.47 6.38 -0.91
C LYS A 2 15.03 5.92 -1.18
N VAL A 3 14.45 5.17 -0.26
CA VAL A 3 13.15 4.50 -0.45
C VAL A 3 12.09 5.16 0.43
N LEU A 4 11.00 5.60 -0.17
CA LEU A 4 9.80 6.00 0.56
C LEU A 4 8.99 4.75 0.93
N VAL A 5 8.71 4.57 2.22
CA VAL A 5 7.79 3.55 2.71
C VAL A 5 6.56 4.24 3.28
N THR A 6 5.44 4.18 2.56
CA THR A 6 4.17 4.72 3.04
C THR A 6 3.51 3.71 3.97
N GLY A 7 2.85 4.16 5.03
CA GLY A 7 2.32 3.25 6.04
C GLY A 7 3.42 2.49 6.81
N GLY A 8 4.62 3.06 6.85
CA GLY A 8 5.80 2.43 7.44
C GLY A 8 5.72 2.22 8.94
N SER A 9 4.85 2.93 9.64
CA SER A 9 4.58 2.74 11.07
C SER A 9 3.62 1.57 11.36
N GLY A 10 3.03 0.99 10.30
CA GLY A 10 2.15 -0.18 10.37
C GLY A 10 2.88 -1.49 10.66
N ARG A 11 2.10 -2.57 10.79
CA ARG A 11 2.64 -3.92 11.14
C ARG A 11 3.68 -4.40 10.12
N ALA A 12 3.38 -4.33 8.82
CA ALA A 12 4.30 -4.75 7.77
C ALA A 12 5.46 -3.75 7.60
N GLY A 13 5.16 -2.45 7.68
CA GLY A 13 6.12 -1.37 7.45
C GLY A 13 7.39 -1.47 8.29
N LYS A 14 7.26 -1.83 9.57
CA LYS A 14 8.42 -1.99 10.47
C LYS A 14 9.44 -3.01 9.97
N TYR A 15 8.96 -4.13 9.44
CA TYR A 15 9.84 -5.19 8.92
C TYR A 15 10.46 -4.78 7.58
N VAL A 16 9.66 -4.14 6.71
CA VAL A 16 10.16 -3.61 5.43
C VAL A 16 11.26 -2.57 5.66
N ILE A 17 11.02 -1.61 6.56
CA ILE A 17 12.03 -0.58 6.90
C ILE A 17 13.30 -1.22 7.43
N ARG A 18 13.18 -2.18 8.37
CA ARG A 18 14.35 -2.87 8.93
C ARG A 18 15.16 -3.59 7.83
N GLU A 19 14.47 -4.28 6.92
CA GLU A 19 15.13 -4.99 5.83
C GLU A 19 15.83 -4.03 4.86
N LEU A 20 15.23 -2.90 4.53
CA LEU A 20 15.85 -1.87 3.70
C LEU A 20 17.10 -1.28 4.37
N LEU A 21 17.04 -0.99 5.67
CA LEU A 21 18.19 -0.47 6.42
C LEU A 21 19.32 -1.50 6.52
N ASN A 22 19.00 -2.79 6.70
CA ASN A 22 19.98 -3.88 6.71
C ASN A 22 20.68 -4.07 5.36
N ASN A 23 20.08 -3.59 4.29
CA ASN A 23 20.64 -3.63 2.93
C ASN A 23 21.17 -2.25 2.48
N ASP A 24 21.61 -1.41 3.41
CA ASP A 24 22.27 -0.11 3.18
C ASP A 24 21.42 0.89 2.36
N HIS A 25 20.10 0.82 2.47
CA HIS A 25 19.23 1.83 1.89
C HIS A 25 18.92 2.95 2.88
N SER A 26 18.73 4.16 2.37
CA SER A 26 18.13 5.25 3.15
C SER A 26 16.61 5.17 3.05
N VAL A 27 15.91 5.37 4.16
CA VAL A 27 14.46 5.19 4.23
C VAL A 27 13.76 6.44 4.73
N VAL A 28 12.70 6.80 4.04
CA VAL A 28 11.69 7.76 4.50
C VAL A 28 10.47 6.98 4.97
N ASN A 29 10.27 6.87 6.28
CA ASN A 29 9.03 6.34 6.83
C ASN A 29 7.97 7.44 6.81
N ALA A 30 6.92 7.29 6.03
CA ALA A 30 5.83 8.25 5.95
C ALA A 30 4.50 7.60 6.34
N ASP A 31 3.83 8.18 7.33
CA ASP A 31 2.57 7.64 7.86
C ASP A 31 1.73 8.78 8.47
N VAL A 32 0.43 8.58 8.62
CA VAL A 32 -0.46 9.50 9.34
C VAL A 32 -0.21 9.53 10.84
N VAL A 33 0.41 8.46 11.37
CA VAL A 33 0.83 8.37 12.76
C VAL A 33 2.34 8.49 12.89
N ASN A 34 2.82 9.15 13.94
CA ASN A 34 4.24 9.17 14.25
C ASN A 34 4.67 7.76 14.66
N GLY A 35 5.51 7.14 13.83
CA GLY A 35 6.04 5.82 14.14
C GLY A 35 7.07 5.88 15.26
N TYR A 36 6.87 5.04 16.26
CA TYR A 36 7.90 4.71 17.22
C TYR A 36 8.83 3.66 16.60
N LEU A 37 9.87 4.11 15.94
CA LEU A 37 11.07 3.31 15.86
C LEU A 37 12.09 4.06 16.73
N GLU A 38 12.47 3.47 17.83
CA GLU A 38 13.52 3.97 18.73
C GLU A 38 14.91 3.93 18.08
N ASP A 39 14.97 3.86 16.77
CA ASP A 39 16.20 3.73 16.03
C ASP A 39 16.76 5.09 15.66
N SER A 40 17.85 5.45 16.32
CA SER A 40 18.75 6.52 15.93
C SER A 40 19.55 6.20 14.65
N ASN A 41 18.98 5.45 13.71
CA ASN A 41 19.65 5.11 12.46
C ASN A 41 19.73 6.35 11.58
N PRO A 42 20.93 6.83 11.19
CA PRO A 42 21.10 8.03 10.38
C PRO A 42 20.48 7.92 8.98
N ASN A 43 20.23 6.70 8.52
CA ASN A 43 19.61 6.42 7.23
C ASN A 43 18.08 6.37 7.30
N LEU A 44 17.48 6.59 8.48
CA LEU A 44 16.03 6.59 8.66
C LEU A 44 15.52 8.00 8.97
N SER A 45 14.55 8.45 8.21
CA SER A 45 13.83 9.70 8.47
C SER A 45 12.33 9.46 8.56
N TYR A 46 11.64 10.33 9.29
CA TYR A 46 10.18 10.24 9.50
C TYR A 46 9.49 11.45 8.92
N LYS A 47 8.34 11.23 8.29
CA LYS A 47 7.42 12.28 7.88
C LYS A 47 6.00 11.89 8.29
N ARG A 48 5.27 12.81 8.93
CA ARG A 48 3.84 12.65 9.10
C ARG A 48 3.15 13.12 7.84
N ILE A 49 2.44 12.22 7.16
CA ILE A 49 1.86 12.44 5.82
C ILE A 49 0.46 11.84 5.76
N ASP A 50 -0.50 12.61 5.29
CA ASP A 50 -1.79 12.10 4.81
C ASP A 50 -1.72 11.92 3.29
N PHE A 51 -1.61 10.69 2.83
CA PHE A 51 -1.52 10.38 1.40
C PHE A 51 -2.82 10.65 0.62
N THR A 52 -3.90 11.02 1.29
CA THR A 52 -5.10 11.55 0.61
C THR A 52 -4.95 13.02 0.23
N ASP A 53 -3.95 13.73 0.77
CA ASP A 53 -3.51 15.05 0.33
C ASP A 53 -2.40 14.91 -0.73
N TYR A 54 -2.64 15.46 -1.92
CA TYR A 54 -1.69 15.37 -3.02
C TYR A 54 -0.40 16.17 -2.75
N GLY A 55 -0.53 17.36 -2.16
CA GLY A 55 0.64 18.21 -1.83
C GLY A 55 1.57 17.53 -0.82
N GLU A 56 1.00 16.92 0.23
CA GLU A 56 1.79 16.14 1.20
C GLU A 56 2.44 14.92 0.54
N THR A 57 1.73 14.26 -0.40
CA THR A 57 2.26 13.12 -1.15
C THR A 57 3.46 13.53 -2.02
N VAL A 58 3.35 14.61 -2.78
CA VAL A 58 4.46 15.17 -3.59
C VAL A 58 5.66 15.55 -2.70
N PHE A 59 5.40 16.15 -1.54
CA PHE A 59 6.45 16.45 -0.57
C PHE A 59 7.15 15.18 -0.05
N ALA A 60 6.38 14.12 0.22
CA ALA A 60 6.94 12.86 0.72
C ALA A 60 7.82 12.16 -0.32
N THR A 61 7.41 12.15 -1.60
CA THR A 61 8.10 11.47 -2.71
C THR A 61 9.37 12.20 -3.15
N SER A 62 9.50 13.49 -2.83
CA SER A 62 10.61 14.31 -3.30
C SER A 62 12.00 13.78 -2.89
N GLY A 63 12.85 13.55 -3.89
CA GLY A 63 14.21 13.06 -3.71
C GLY A 63 14.29 11.58 -3.29
N CYS A 64 13.24 10.80 -3.51
CA CYS A 64 13.24 9.34 -3.38
C CYS A 64 13.52 8.67 -4.73
N ASP A 65 14.19 7.52 -4.69
CA ASP A 65 14.53 6.70 -5.86
C ASP A 65 13.50 5.59 -6.11
N ALA A 66 12.75 5.22 -5.06
CA ALA A 66 11.76 4.14 -5.09
C ALA A 66 10.67 4.35 -4.04
N ILE A 67 9.53 3.70 -4.23
CA ILE A 67 8.39 3.75 -3.32
C ILE A 67 7.91 2.34 -2.99
N ILE A 68 7.68 2.06 -1.71
CA ILE A 68 6.93 0.90 -1.23
C ILE A 68 5.65 1.42 -0.58
N HIS A 69 4.52 1.22 -1.27
CA HIS A 69 3.22 1.74 -0.84
C HIS A 69 2.46 0.69 -0.03
N LEU A 70 2.48 0.87 1.31
CA LEU A 70 1.76 0.01 2.27
C LEU A 70 0.60 0.73 2.95
N ALA A 71 0.52 2.06 2.81
CA ALA A 71 -0.53 2.87 3.44
C ALA A 71 -1.90 2.46 2.92
N ALA A 72 -2.75 1.99 3.81
CA ALA A 72 -4.15 1.66 3.53
C ALA A 72 -4.92 1.45 4.84
N ILE A 73 -6.22 1.59 4.80
CA ILE A 73 -7.10 1.00 5.81
C ILE A 73 -7.14 -0.50 5.54
N PRO A 74 -6.61 -1.35 6.45
CA PRO A 74 -6.19 -2.72 6.11
C PRO A 74 -7.29 -3.79 6.22
N SER A 75 -8.53 -3.39 6.50
CA SER A 75 -9.62 -4.34 6.75
C SER A 75 -10.98 -3.69 6.49
N PRO A 76 -11.99 -4.47 6.04
CA PRO A 76 -13.36 -4.01 6.02
C PRO A 76 -13.91 -3.88 7.46
N GLY A 77 -14.93 -3.03 7.65
CA GLY A 77 -15.67 -2.90 8.91
C GLY A 77 -14.99 -2.12 10.03
N VAL A 78 -13.78 -1.60 9.84
CA VAL A 78 -13.07 -0.77 10.85
C VAL A 78 -13.54 0.69 10.84
N ILE A 79 -13.97 1.18 9.68
CA ILE A 79 -14.59 2.49 9.48
C ILE A 79 -15.64 2.37 8.36
N PRO A 80 -16.49 3.38 8.10
CA PRO A 80 -17.46 3.32 7.00
C PRO A 80 -16.82 2.99 5.65
N ASN A 81 -17.52 2.19 4.85
CA ASN A 81 -17.00 1.71 3.56
C ASN A 81 -16.60 2.83 2.59
N GLN A 82 -17.33 3.94 2.60
CA GLN A 82 -17.03 5.11 1.78
C GLN A 82 -15.64 5.69 2.12
N GLU A 83 -15.30 5.70 3.41
CA GLU A 83 -14.00 6.20 3.88
C GLU A 83 -12.87 5.21 3.57
N ILE A 84 -13.12 3.90 3.66
CA ILE A 84 -12.15 2.88 3.23
C ILE A 84 -11.84 3.07 1.75
N PHE A 85 -12.87 3.20 0.92
CA PHE A 85 -12.71 3.43 -0.52
C PHE A 85 -11.95 4.74 -0.79
N ARG A 86 -12.40 5.84 -0.20
CA ARG A 86 -11.79 7.16 -0.38
C ARG A 86 -10.30 7.14 -0.01
N VAL A 87 -9.98 6.66 1.18
CA VAL A 87 -8.59 6.66 1.67
C VAL A 87 -7.71 5.76 0.81
N ASN A 88 -8.11 4.51 0.59
CA ASN A 88 -7.27 3.56 -0.13
C ASN A 88 -7.08 3.94 -1.60
N MET A 89 -8.14 4.36 -2.29
CA MET A 89 -8.05 4.70 -3.70
C MET A 89 -7.34 6.04 -3.92
N THR A 90 -7.68 7.07 -3.13
CA THR A 90 -7.05 8.38 -3.27
C THR A 90 -5.56 8.32 -2.94
N SER A 91 -5.17 7.61 -1.85
CA SER A 91 -3.76 7.48 -1.50
C SER A 91 -2.95 6.73 -2.55
N THR A 92 -3.50 5.64 -3.10
CA THR A 92 -2.83 4.87 -4.16
C THR A 92 -2.67 5.71 -5.43
N PHE A 93 -3.74 6.39 -5.87
CA PHE A 93 -3.68 7.28 -7.02
C PHE A 93 -2.66 8.41 -6.82
N ASN A 94 -2.71 9.12 -5.69
CA ASN A 94 -1.80 10.21 -5.39
C ASN A 94 -0.32 9.76 -5.38
N VAL A 95 -0.04 8.58 -4.84
CA VAL A 95 1.32 8.03 -4.82
C VAL A 95 1.81 7.73 -6.23
N LEU A 96 0.98 7.13 -7.08
CA LEU A 96 1.33 6.83 -8.47
C LEU A 96 1.52 8.10 -9.29
N GLU A 97 0.61 9.07 -9.17
CA GLU A 97 0.68 10.36 -9.86
C GLU A 97 1.92 11.16 -9.43
N ALA A 98 2.21 11.22 -8.13
CA ALA A 98 3.41 11.88 -7.63
C ALA A 98 4.70 11.17 -8.07
N ALA A 99 4.68 9.84 -8.17
CA ALA A 99 5.80 9.07 -8.69
C ALA A 99 6.07 9.39 -10.17
N GLU A 100 5.03 9.44 -10.99
CA GLU A 100 5.12 9.85 -12.40
C GLU A 100 5.68 11.27 -12.53
N GLU A 101 5.12 12.24 -11.78
CA GLU A 101 5.61 13.64 -11.78
C GLU A 101 7.10 13.73 -11.42
N LYS A 102 7.59 12.88 -10.53
CA LYS A 102 8.99 12.88 -10.06
C LYS A 102 9.91 11.93 -10.84
N GLY A 103 9.40 11.20 -11.82
CA GLY A 103 10.18 10.23 -12.59
C GLY A 103 10.63 9.02 -11.76
N ILE A 104 9.85 8.61 -10.75
CA ILE A 104 10.15 7.44 -9.91
C ILE A 104 9.54 6.21 -10.56
N GLU A 105 10.37 5.37 -11.17
CA GLU A 105 9.93 4.18 -11.90
C GLU A 105 9.82 2.92 -11.02
N LYS A 106 10.44 2.92 -9.83
CA LYS A 106 10.48 1.75 -8.95
C LYS A 106 9.42 1.85 -7.87
N ILE A 107 8.28 1.21 -8.11
CA ILE A 107 7.13 1.25 -7.21
C ILE A 107 6.69 -0.18 -6.88
N VAL A 108 6.52 -0.46 -5.59
CA VAL A 108 5.89 -1.68 -5.08
C VAL A 108 4.57 -1.30 -4.42
N LEU A 109 3.47 -1.83 -4.91
CA LEU A 109 2.13 -1.67 -4.33
C LEU A 109 1.77 -2.91 -3.52
N ALA A 110 1.36 -2.72 -2.26
CA ALA A 110 0.86 -3.82 -1.46
C ALA A 110 -0.59 -4.16 -1.83
N SER A 111 -0.79 -5.27 -2.50
CA SER A 111 -2.10 -5.87 -2.70
C SER A 111 -2.51 -6.74 -1.50
N SER A 112 -3.40 -7.67 -1.70
CA SER A 112 -3.91 -8.59 -0.68
C SER A 112 -4.42 -9.87 -1.33
N VAL A 113 -4.28 -11.00 -0.63
CA VAL A 113 -5.00 -12.22 -0.99
C VAL A 113 -6.52 -11.99 -1.10
N ASN A 114 -7.04 -11.02 -0.39
CA ASN A 114 -8.46 -10.65 -0.45
C ASN A 114 -8.88 -10.05 -1.81
N ALA A 115 -7.93 -9.53 -2.61
CA ALA A 115 -8.22 -9.07 -3.97
C ALA A 115 -8.80 -10.20 -4.84
N LEU A 116 -8.43 -11.45 -4.59
CA LEU A 116 -9.00 -12.62 -5.25
C LEU A 116 -10.50 -12.84 -4.93
N GLY A 117 -10.96 -12.34 -3.77
CA GLY A 117 -12.31 -12.58 -3.27
C GLY A 117 -12.54 -14.00 -2.76
N ALA A 118 -11.47 -14.79 -2.58
CA ALA A 118 -11.47 -16.12 -2.03
C ALA A 118 -11.09 -16.12 -0.54
N GLY A 119 -11.61 -17.04 0.24
CA GLY A 119 -11.19 -17.29 1.61
C GLY A 119 -11.82 -16.38 2.66
N TRP A 120 -11.01 -15.69 3.44
CA TRP A 120 -11.36 -15.02 4.69
C TRP A 120 -12.58 -14.06 4.67
N PRO A 121 -12.82 -13.21 3.65
CA PRO A 121 -13.97 -12.30 3.66
C PRO A 121 -15.32 -13.00 3.76
N ALA A 122 -15.46 -14.18 3.18
CA ALA A 122 -16.70 -14.95 3.26
C ALA A 122 -17.04 -15.37 4.70
N THR A 123 -16.03 -15.68 5.52
CA THR A 123 -16.24 -16.11 6.91
C THR A 123 -16.62 -14.95 7.85
N LEU A 124 -16.23 -13.71 7.53
CA LEU A 124 -16.60 -12.53 8.32
C LEU A 124 -18.10 -12.22 8.29
N TRP A 125 -18.81 -12.67 7.25
CA TRP A 125 -20.25 -12.48 7.10
C TRP A 125 -21.07 -13.77 7.29
N GLY A 126 -20.45 -14.83 7.87
CA GLY A 126 -21.15 -16.10 8.12
C GLY A 126 -21.38 -16.95 6.87
N GLU A 127 -20.80 -16.57 5.72
CA GLU A 127 -20.80 -17.38 4.52
C GLU A 127 -19.63 -18.39 4.54
N PRO A 128 -19.78 -19.57 3.92
CA PRO A 128 -18.66 -20.48 3.77
C PRO A 128 -17.53 -19.84 2.93
N PRO A 129 -16.25 -20.14 3.22
CA PRO A 129 -15.14 -19.62 2.42
C PRO A 129 -15.26 -20.11 0.98
N ILE A 130 -15.06 -19.20 0.03
CA ILE A 130 -15.00 -19.53 -1.40
C ILE A 130 -13.56 -19.93 -1.71
N PRO A 131 -13.28 -21.16 -2.15
CA PRO A 131 -11.92 -21.54 -2.53
C PRO A 131 -11.50 -20.83 -3.82
N PRO A 132 -10.19 -20.67 -4.06
CA PRO A 132 -9.66 -20.28 -5.36
C PRO A 132 -10.16 -21.25 -6.45
N GLU A 133 -10.31 -20.75 -7.68
CA GLU A 133 -10.77 -21.58 -8.81
C GLU A 133 -9.74 -22.63 -9.22
N TYR A 134 -8.46 -22.34 -9.01
CA TYR A 134 -7.34 -23.25 -9.32
C TYR A 134 -6.12 -22.97 -8.43
N PHE A 135 -5.20 -23.93 -8.42
CA PHE A 135 -3.90 -23.87 -7.77
C PHE A 135 -2.80 -24.36 -8.74
N PRO A 136 -1.58 -23.80 -8.67
CA PRO A 136 -1.20 -22.62 -7.87
C PRO A 136 -1.94 -21.37 -8.35
N VAL A 137 -2.25 -20.45 -7.43
CA VAL A 137 -2.84 -19.15 -7.77
C VAL A 137 -1.76 -18.29 -8.44
N ASP A 138 -2.11 -17.66 -9.55
CA ASP A 138 -1.26 -16.72 -10.28
C ASP A 138 -2.01 -15.41 -10.58
N GLU A 139 -1.37 -14.48 -11.28
CA GLU A 139 -1.90 -13.16 -11.61
C GLU A 139 -3.10 -13.20 -12.57
N LYS A 140 -3.38 -14.33 -13.20
CA LYS A 140 -4.54 -14.53 -14.09
C LYS A 140 -5.77 -15.04 -13.36
N HIS A 141 -5.63 -15.34 -12.06
CA HIS A 141 -6.77 -15.82 -11.28
C HIS A 141 -7.88 -14.76 -11.27
N PRO A 142 -9.14 -15.13 -11.60
CA PRO A 142 -10.24 -14.19 -11.62
C PRO A 142 -10.51 -13.61 -10.23
N THR A 143 -10.83 -12.32 -10.18
CA THR A 143 -11.19 -11.63 -8.94
C THR A 143 -12.70 -11.73 -8.70
N ARG A 144 -13.08 -12.08 -7.46
CA ARG A 144 -14.48 -12.22 -7.02
C ARG A 144 -14.70 -11.50 -5.69
N ASN A 145 -14.03 -10.36 -5.49
CA ASN A 145 -14.12 -9.61 -4.26
C ASN A 145 -15.56 -9.14 -3.97
N LYS A 146 -15.96 -9.18 -2.69
CA LYS A 146 -17.30 -8.82 -2.24
C LYS A 146 -17.32 -7.63 -1.28
N ASP A 147 -16.19 -7.26 -0.70
CA ASP A 147 -16.09 -6.15 0.24
C ASP A 147 -15.26 -5.00 -0.34
N VAL A 148 -15.44 -3.82 0.25
CA VAL A 148 -14.81 -2.59 -0.21
C VAL A 148 -13.29 -2.64 -0.09
N TYR A 149 -12.73 -3.23 0.97
CA TYR A 149 -11.28 -3.34 1.13
C TYR A 149 -10.68 -4.20 0.02
N SER A 150 -11.23 -5.38 -0.18
CA SER A 150 -10.82 -6.31 -1.25
C SER A 150 -10.89 -5.65 -2.62
N MET A 151 -11.98 -4.93 -2.88
CA MET A 151 -12.18 -4.17 -4.12
C MET A 151 -11.10 -3.09 -4.29
N THR A 152 -10.77 -2.33 -3.22
CA THR A 152 -9.73 -1.29 -3.34
C THR A 152 -8.34 -1.89 -3.59
N LYS A 153 -8.05 -3.11 -3.12
CA LYS A 153 -6.79 -3.78 -3.40
C LYS A 153 -6.69 -4.22 -4.85
N TRP A 154 -7.73 -4.84 -5.39
CA TRP A 154 -7.81 -5.16 -6.80
C TRP A 154 -7.74 -3.91 -7.71
N LEU A 155 -8.53 -2.88 -7.42
CA LEU A 155 -8.47 -1.63 -8.17
C LEU A 155 -7.10 -0.94 -8.10
N GLY A 156 -6.37 -1.12 -6.99
CA GLY A 156 -4.99 -0.66 -6.85
C GLY A 156 -4.04 -1.37 -7.82
N GLU A 157 -4.22 -2.66 -8.09
CA GLU A 157 -3.48 -3.42 -9.10
C GLU A 157 -3.77 -2.85 -10.51
N GLU A 158 -5.04 -2.66 -10.85
CA GLU A 158 -5.47 -2.07 -12.13
C GLU A 158 -4.92 -0.64 -12.35
N LEU A 159 -4.89 0.16 -11.29
CA LEU A 159 -4.24 1.48 -11.33
C LEU A 159 -2.74 1.34 -11.59
N GLY A 160 -2.05 0.46 -10.88
CA GLY A 160 -0.63 0.19 -11.06
C GLY A 160 -0.30 -0.20 -12.50
N GLU A 161 -1.07 -1.11 -13.08
CA GLU A 161 -0.92 -1.51 -14.49
C GLU A 161 -1.16 -0.34 -15.45
N SER A 162 -2.14 0.52 -15.16
CA SER A 162 -2.43 1.69 -15.99
C SER A 162 -1.25 2.66 -16.00
N PHE A 163 -0.65 2.94 -14.86
CA PHE A 163 0.52 3.80 -14.76
C PHE A 163 1.77 3.16 -15.37
N ALA A 164 1.95 1.86 -15.24
CA ALA A 164 3.09 1.15 -15.84
C ALA A 164 3.09 1.15 -17.38
N ARG A 165 1.97 1.50 -18.02
CA ARG A 165 1.87 1.65 -19.51
C ARG A 165 2.25 3.05 -20.01
N LYS A 166 2.45 4.02 -19.14
CA LYS A 166 2.87 5.39 -19.47
C LYS A 166 4.38 5.46 -19.67
#